data_1ed3250a7db74871b2ee35a5c0fc2f03
#
_entry.id   1ed3250a7db74871b2ee35a5c0fc2f03
#
_cell.length_a   1.000
_cell.length_b   1.000
_cell.length_c   1.000
_cell.angle_alpha   90.00
_cell.angle_beta   90.00
_cell.angle_gamma   90.00
#
_symmetry.space_group_name_H-M   'P 1'
#
loop_
_entity.id
_entity.type
_entity.pdbx_description
1 polymer ?
#
loop_
_entity_poly.entity_id
_entity_poly.type
_entity_poly.pdbx_seq_one_letter_code
_entity_poly.pdbx_strand_id
1 'polypeptide(L)'
;MADTLTQEQIDAMLSSVLSGGDTASLDTHEEKEEIKEYDFRTPKKFTKEQIKILERIFENYSRHLSSYITGLLRLYCKVSLASIEEQKYFEFSNALPDYTIMGIVDLGIEDDDIEESNAILQLSNSLTFTMIDRMLGGRGTYQDTDRDFTEIEINVMRGIVERFTSIMSQAWDGYVDTNPKLESIETNSRVISAADADETMIIVAMEVTVNDSKSIVSFCMSAITM
;
A
#
# COMPACT_ATOMS: atom_id res chain seq x y z
N MET A 1 -22.64 17.05 5.06
CA MET A 1 -23.92 17.76 5.31
C MET A 1 -24.98 16.85 4.76
N ALA A 2 -25.90 16.42 5.60
CA ALA A 2 -26.99 15.54 5.15
C ALA A 2 -27.93 16.39 4.29
N ASP A 3 -28.11 16.02 3.03
CA ASP A 3 -29.11 16.61 2.16
C ASP A 3 -30.49 16.25 2.69
N THR A 4 -31.15 17.22 3.30
CA THR A 4 -32.55 17.11 3.70
C THR A 4 -33.42 17.23 2.45
N LEU A 5 -34.20 16.18 2.17
CA LEU A 5 -35.18 16.19 1.10
C LEU A 5 -36.13 17.39 1.23
N THR A 6 -36.41 18.06 0.12
CA THR A 6 -37.35 19.20 0.12
C THR A 6 -38.79 18.70 0.28
N GLN A 7 -39.66 19.58 0.83
CA GLN A 7 -41.10 19.26 1.04
C GLN A 7 -41.79 18.78 -0.25
N GLU A 8 -41.43 19.37 -1.39
CA GLU A 8 -41.95 19.01 -2.71
C GLU A 8 -41.57 17.59 -3.14
N GLN A 9 -40.33 17.15 -2.80
CA GLN A 9 -39.86 15.78 -3.04
C GLN A 9 -40.58 14.74 -2.19
N ILE A 10 -40.90 15.10 -0.95
CA ILE A 10 -41.66 14.24 -0.03
C ILE A 10 -43.11 14.10 -0.52
N ASP A 11 -43.74 15.19 -0.95
CA ASP A 11 -45.12 15.19 -1.44
C ASP A 11 -45.26 14.44 -2.78
N ALA A 12 -44.21 14.52 -3.65
CA ALA A 12 -44.16 13.75 -4.89
C ALA A 12 -44.04 12.23 -4.62
N MET A 13 -43.22 11.84 -3.65
CA MET A 13 -43.10 10.43 -3.22
C MET A 13 -44.42 9.90 -2.62
N LEU A 14 -45.06 10.67 -1.77
CA LEU A 14 -46.34 10.28 -1.16
C LEU A 14 -47.47 10.15 -2.18
N SER A 15 -47.52 11.03 -3.20
CA SER A 15 -48.52 10.95 -4.27
C SER A 15 -48.30 9.74 -5.18
N SER A 16 -47.05 9.32 -5.43
CA SER A 16 -46.76 8.10 -6.21
C SER A 16 -47.15 6.81 -5.49
N VAL A 17 -46.98 6.77 -4.17
CA VAL A 17 -47.41 5.62 -3.35
C VAL A 17 -48.94 5.50 -3.23
N LEU A 18 -49.65 6.65 -3.16
CA LEU A 18 -51.11 6.69 -3.04
C LEU A 18 -51.83 6.39 -4.35
N SER A 19 -51.20 6.57 -5.51
CA SER A 19 -51.78 6.35 -6.83
C SER A 19 -51.73 4.88 -7.36
N GLY A 20 -51.20 3.95 -6.55
CA GLY A 20 -51.24 2.49 -6.87
C GLY A 20 -50.45 2.10 -8.14
N GLY A 21 -49.49 2.88 -8.55
CA GLY A 21 -48.60 2.55 -9.64
C GLY A 21 -47.57 1.50 -9.22
N ASP A 22 -47.40 0.47 -10.07
CA ASP A 22 -46.45 -0.63 -9.90
C ASP A 22 -45.08 -0.14 -9.41
N THR A 23 -44.63 -0.67 -8.29
CA THR A 23 -43.27 -0.50 -7.74
C THR A 23 -42.25 -1.31 -8.55
N ALA A 24 -42.04 -0.96 -9.79
CA ALA A 24 -41.03 -1.54 -10.67
C ALA A 24 -40.11 -0.43 -11.20
N SER A 25 -39.37 0.19 -10.32
CA SER A 25 -38.06 0.83 -10.57
C SER A 25 -37.51 1.40 -9.26
N LEU A 26 -37.14 0.52 -8.31
CA LEU A 26 -36.09 0.83 -7.41
C LEU A 26 -34.83 0.89 -8.29
N ASP A 27 -34.39 2.10 -8.58
CA ASP A 27 -33.04 2.31 -9.10
C ASP A 27 -32.07 1.64 -8.13
N THR A 28 -31.71 0.41 -8.44
CA THR A 28 -30.44 -0.14 -8.03
C THR A 28 -29.41 0.86 -8.49
N HIS A 29 -28.71 1.51 -7.57
CA HIS A 29 -27.43 2.11 -7.87
C HIS A 29 -26.57 1.00 -8.49
N GLU A 30 -26.66 0.85 -9.79
CA GLU A 30 -25.58 0.25 -10.55
C GLU A 30 -24.37 1.13 -10.27
N GLU A 31 -23.44 0.61 -9.50
CA GLU A 31 -22.07 1.10 -9.52
C GLU A 31 -21.69 1.15 -11.00
N LYS A 32 -21.69 2.35 -11.56
CA LYS A 32 -21.14 2.57 -12.90
C LYS A 32 -19.69 2.13 -12.77
N GLU A 33 -19.39 0.92 -13.19
CA GLU A 33 -18.02 0.54 -13.50
C GLU A 33 -17.52 1.64 -14.44
N GLU A 34 -16.63 2.49 -13.94
CA GLU A 34 -15.91 3.44 -14.78
C GLU A 34 -15.16 2.60 -15.81
N ILE A 35 -15.67 2.55 -17.02
CA ILE A 35 -15.01 1.92 -18.14
C ILE A 35 -13.77 2.78 -18.42
N LYS A 36 -12.65 2.43 -17.77
CA LYS A 36 -11.35 3.02 -18.10
C LYS A 36 -10.98 2.56 -19.50
N GLU A 37 -10.70 3.51 -20.39
CA GLU A 37 -10.19 3.20 -21.72
C GLU A 37 -8.91 2.37 -21.56
N TYR A 38 -8.87 1.21 -22.21
CA TYR A 38 -7.69 0.33 -22.19
C TYR A 38 -6.60 0.94 -23.08
N ASP A 39 -5.50 1.36 -22.48
CA ASP A 39 -4.32 1.83 -23.22
C ASP A 39 -3.54 0.63 -23.79
N PHE A 40 -3.67 0.40 -25.08
CA PHE A 40 -2.93 -0.64 -25.79
C PHE A 40 -1.41 -0.41 -25.87
N ARG A 41 -0.92 0.76 -25.50
CA ARG A 41 0.51 1.09 -25.48
C ARG A 41 1.22 0.53 -24.25
N THR A 42 0.48 0.32 -23.18
CA THR A 42 0.95 -0.28 -21.94
C THR A 42 0.07 -1.49 -21.60
N PRO A 43 0.31 -2.65 -22.27
CA PRO A 43 -0.47 -3.83 -21.99
C PRO A 43 -0.24 -4.26 -20.53
N LYS A 44 -1.33 -4.48 -19.80
CA LYS A 44 -1.24 -5.04 -18.44
C LYS A 44 -0.60 -6.41 -18.50
N LYS A 45 0.45 -6.61 -17.72
CA LYS A 45 1.16 -7.89 -17.64
C LYS A 45 0.42 -8.91 -16.76
N PHE A 46 -0.40 -8.42 -15.81
CA PHE A 46 -1.07 -9.27 -14.83
C PHE A 46 -2.52 -9.57 -15.21
N THR A 47 -2.88 -10.83 -15.03
CA THR A 47 -4.27 -11.27 -15.13
C THR A 47 -5.07 -10.86 -13.89
N LYS A 48 -6.39 -10.77 -14.01
CA LYS A 48 -7.27 -10.50 -12.86
C LYS A 48 -7.12 -11.55 -11.75
N GLU A 49 -6.75 -12.78 -12.09
CA GLU A 49 -6.55 -13.87 -11.13
C GLU A 49 -5.27 -13.68 -10.33
N GLN A 50 -4.17 -13.28 -10.97
CA GLN A 50 -2.91 -12.97 -10.30
C GLN A 50 -3.08 -11.78 -9.34
N ILE A 51 -3.77 -10.71 -9.76
CA ILE A 51 -4.07 -9.58 -8.88
C ILE A 51 -4.87 -10.03 -7.64
N LYS A 52 -5.88 -10.91 -7.80
CA LYS A 52 -6.63 -11.44 -6.65
C LYS A 52 -5.78 -12.28 -5.69
N ILE A 53 -4.79 -13.01 -6.21
CA ILE A 53 -3.85 -13.73 -5.36
C ILE A 53 -3.00 -12.75 -4.56
N LEU A 54 -2.47 -11.72 -5.21
CA LEU A 54 -1.72 -10.64 -4.55
C LEU A 54 -2.56 -9.93 -3.49
N GLU A 55 -3.82 -9.59 -3.78
CA GLU A 55 -4.74 -9.01 -2.81
C GLU A 55 -4.82 -9.85 -1.53
N ARG A 56 -5.00 -11.17 -1.66
CA ARG A 56 -5.06 -12.08 -0.50
C ARG A 56 -3.75 -12.14 0.29
N ILE A 57 -2.62 -12.18 -0.42
CA ILE A 57 -1.29 -12.19 0.20
C ILE A 57 -1.09 -10.91 1.02
N PHE A 58 -1.34 -9.74 0.39
CA PHE A 58 -1.12 -8.45 1.05
C PHE A 58 -2.19 -8.11 2.11
N GLU A 59 -3.41 -8.63 2.01
CA GLU A 59 -4.38 -8.60 3.10
C GLU A 59 -3.88 -9.41 4.32
N ASN A 60 -3.28 -10.58 4.08
CA ASN A 60 -2.67 -11.40 5.13
C ASN A 60 -1.47 -10.67 5.76
N TYR A 61 -0.58 -10.13 4.92
CA TYR A 61 0.55 -9.33 5.33
C TYR A 61 0.12 -8.13 6.19
N SER A 62 -0.91 -7.38 5.75
CA SER A 62 -1.48 -6.24 6.47
C SER A 62 -1.96 -6.60 7.88
N ARG A 63 -2.55 -7.78 8.07
CA ARG A 63 -2.96 -8.26 9.39
C ARG A 63 -1.77 -8.53 10.31
N HIS A 64 -0.73 -9.18 9.80
CA HIS A 64 0.49 -9.42 10.56
C HIS A 64 1.21 -8.12 10.92
N LEU A 65 1.31 -7.18 9.96
CA LEU A 65 1.86 -5.85 10.21
C LEU A 65 1.06 -5.07 11.25
N SER A 66 -0.27 -5.07 11.18
CA SER A 66 -1.13 -4.41 12.18
C SER A 66 -0.81 -4.90 13.59
N SER A 67 -0.69 -6.21 13.77
CA SER A 67 -0.37 -6.82 15.05
C SER A 67 1.03 -6.42 15.53
N TYR A 68 2.02 -6.47 14.64
CA TYR A 68 3.40 -6.11 14.97
C TYR A 68 3.54 -4.62 15.35
N ILE A 69 3.02 -3.72 14.51
CA ILE A 69 3.12 -2.28 14.74
C ILE A 69 2.37 -1.88 16.03
N THR A 70 1.19 -2.47 16.28
CA THR A 70 0.44 -2.26 17.53
C THR A 70 1.26 -2.66 18.75
N GLY A 71 1.92 -3.81 18.71
CA GLY A 71 2.79 -4.28 19.79
C GLY A 71 4.03 -3.41 19.97
N LEU A 72 4.66 -2.99 18.87
CA LEU A 72 5.86 -2.17 18.87
C LEU A 72 5.60 -0.77 19.44
N LEU A 73 4.59 -0.08 18.92
CA LEU A 73 4.29 1.31 19.28
C LEU A 73 3.45 1.42 20.55
N ARG A 74 2.81 0.32 20.99
CA ARG A 74 1.82 0.32 22.08
C ARG A 74 0.71 1.35 21.85
N LEU A 75 0.28 1.48 20.61
CA LEU A 75 -0.81 2.33 20.12
C LEU A 75 -1.73 1.47 19.27
N TYR A 76 -2.98 1.90 19.13
CA TYR A 76 -3.86 1.24 18.18
C TYR A 76 -3.39 1.54 16.76
N CYS A 77 -3.04 0.49 16.04
CA CYS A 77 -2.58 0.57 14.67
C CYS A 77 -3.39 -0.39 13.79
N LYS A 78 -3.83 0.10 12.64
CA LYS A 78 -4.51 -0.69 11.63
C LYS A 78 -3.77 -0.53 10.30
N VAL A 79 -3.45 -1.65 9.68
CA VAL A 79 -2.93 -1.69 8.30
C VAL A 79 -3.99 -2.33 7.43
N SER A 80 -4.25 -1.76 6.27
CA SER A 80 -5.16 -2.31 5.26
C SER A 80 -4.62 -2.08 3.87
N LEU A 81 -4.84 -3.03 2.99
CA LEU A 81 -4.53 -2.87 1.57
C LEU A 81 -5.36 -1.72 1.00
N ALA A 82 -4.70 -0.79 0.31
CA ALA A 82 -5.34 0.36 -0.33
C ALA A 82 -5.48 0.16 -1.84
N SER A 83 -4.38 -0.18 -2.53
CA SER A 83 -4.40 -0.46 -3.97
C SER A 83 -3.27 -1.40 -4.38
N ILE A 84 -3.47 -2.06 -5.53
CA ILE A 84 -2.43 -2.78 -6.27
C ILE A 84 -2.49 -2.25 -7.70
N GLU A 85 -1.39 -1.69 -8.18
CA GLU A 85 -1.32 -1.03 -9.48
C GLU A 85 -0.06 -1.45 -10.23
N GLU A 86 -0.20 -1.58 -11.56
CA GLU A 86 0.93 -1.74 -12.46
C GLU A 86 1.38 -0.36 -12.94
N GLN A 87 2.64 -0.03 -12.72
CA GLN A 87 3.23 1.25 -13.14
C GLN A 87 4.64 1.01 -13.69
N LYS A 88 5.16 1.99 -14.43
CA LYS A 88 6.57 2.00 -14.78
C LYS A 88 7.43 2.42 -13.60
N TYR A 89 8.64 1.85 -13.49
CA TYR A 89 9.55 2.18 -12.40
C TYR A 89 9.82 3.68 -12.28
N PHE A 90 9.99 4.38 -13.41
CA PHE A 90 10.21 5.84 -13.39
C PHE A 90 9.02 6.62 -12.81
N GLU A 91 7.77 6.15 -12.98
CA GLU A 91 6.58 6.79 -12.41
C GLU A 91 6.58 6.65 -10.89
N PHE A 92 6.87 5.45 -10.40
CA PHE A 92 7.01 5.18 -8.97
C PHE A 92 8.13 6.02 -8.35
N SER A 93 9.34 5.98 -8.92
CA SER A 93 10.50 6.70 -8.36
C SER A 93 10.32 8.23 -8.35
N ASN A 94 9.66 8.79 -9.37
CA ASN A 94 9.35 10.21 -9.43
C ASN A 94 8.23 10.64 -8.47
N ALA A 95 7.37 9.73 -8.03
CA ALA A 95 6.32 10.01 -7.07
C ALA A 95 6.81 10.03 -5.62
N LEU A 96 8.02 9.50 -5.36
CA LEU A 96 8.59 9.46 -4.02
C LEU A 96 9.13 10.82 -3.59
N PRO A 97 9.04 11.16 -2.28
CA PRO A 97 9.75 12.31 -1.71
C PRO A 97 11.27 12.15 -1.87
N ASP A 98 12.00 13.27 -1.91
CA ASP A 98 13.47 13.26 -2.04
C ASP A 98 14.12 12.46 -0.90
N TYR A 99 13.61 12.62 0.32
CA TYR A 99 14.03 11.88 1.51
C TYR A 99 12.91 10.99 1.99
N THR A 100 13.14 9.68 2.01
CA THR A 100 12.18 8.67 2.49
C THR A 100 12.93 7.39 2.85
N ILE A 101 12.46 6.62 3.81
CA ILE A 101 13.05 5.32 4.13
C ILE A 101 12.61 4.28 3.09
N MET A 102 13.58 3.68 2.44
CA MET A 102 13.38 2.58 1.49
C MET A 102 14.28 1.41 1.85
N GLY A 103 13.68 0.27 2.13
CA GLY A 103 14.41 -0.99 2.28
C GLY A 103 14.50 -1.69 0.93
N ILE A 104 15.72 -2.00 0.49
CA ILE A 104 15.96 -2.89 -0.63
C ILE A 104 15.91 -4.31 -0.08
N VAL A 105 14.99 -5.10 -0.61
CA VAL A 105 14.67 -6.44 -0.11
C VAL A 105 14.92 -7.44 -1.21
N ASP A 106 15.81 -8.39 -0.98
CA ASP A 106 15.86 -9.60 -1.78
C ASP A 106 14.73 -10.53 -1.32
N LEU A 107 13.83 -10.91 -2.22
CA LEU A 107 12.70 -11.80 -1.90
C LEU A 107 13.12 -13.25 -1.67
N GLY A 108 14.34 -13.60 -2.11
CA GLY A 108 14.88 -14.95 -1.96
C GLY A 108 14.05 -16.00 -2.68
N ILE A 109 13.55 -15.68 -3.87
CA ILE A 109 12.83 -16.63 -4.72
C ILE A 109 13.87 -17.43 -5.48
N GLU A 110 13.89 -18.75 -5.26
CA GLU A 110 14.77 -19.67 -5.96
C GLU A 110 14.09 -20.14 -7.27
N ASP A 111 14.30 -19.40 -8.35
CA ASP A 111 13.87 -19.78 -9.70
C ASP A 111 15.00 -19.54 -10.69
N ASP A 112 15.30 -20.55 -11.52
CA ASP A 112 16.41 -20.50 -12.50
C ASP A 112 16.22 -19.41 -13.56
N ASP A 113 15.01 -18.91 -13.77
CA ASP A 113 14.67 -17.88 -14.75
C ASP A 113 14.71 -16.45 -14.15
N ILE A 114 14.90 -16.31 -12.83
CA ILE A 114 14.90 -15.02 -12.12
C ILE A 114 16.31 -14.75 -11.58
N GLU A 115 17.06 -13.86 -12.26
CA GLU A 115 18.44 -13.51 -11.84
C GLU A 115 18.45 -12.67 -10.55
N GLU A 116 17.47 -11.77 -10.36
CA GLU A 116 17.35 -10.90 -9.18
C GLU A 116 15.88 -10.73 -8.78
N SER A 117 15.55 -11.07 -7.52
CA SER A 117 14.20 -10.96 -6.97
C SER A 117 14.07 -9.77 -6.01
N ASN A 118 14.47 -8.59 -6.46
CA ASN A 118 14.50 -7.40 -5.62
C ASN A 118 13.14 -6.70 -5.53
N ALA A 119 12.81 -6.24 -4.32
CA ALA A 119 11.66 -5.40 -4.05
C ALA A 119 12.09 -4.16 -3.24
N ILE A 120 11.33 -3.08 -3.36
CA ILE A 120 11.50 -1.87 -2.57
C ILE A 120 10.35 -1.78 -1.57
N LEU A 121 10.68 -1.73 -0.29
CA LEU A 121 9.74 -1.44 0.78
C LEU A 121 9.90 0.02 1.20
N GLN A 122 8.96 0.89 0.80
CA GLN A 122 8.99 2.31 1.13
C GLN A 122 8.04 2.62 2.28
N LEU A 123 8.50 3.42 3.24
CA LEU A 123 7.70 3.93 4.35
C LEU A 123 7.54 5.44 4.23
N SER A 124 6.31 5.94 4.32
CA SER A 124 6.07 7.39 4.32
C SER A 124 6.76 8.07 5.52
N ASN A 125 7.21 9.31 5.33
CA ASN A 125 7.93 10.06 6.35
C ASN A 125 7.12 10.22 7.63
N SER A 126 5.80 10.46 7.51
CA SER A 126 4.90 10.56 8.66
C SER A 126 4.91 9.31 9.54
N LEU A 127 4.87 8.12 8.92
CA LEU A 127 4.95 6.86 9.64
C LEU A 127 6.34 6.66 10.26
N THR A 128 7.38 6.90 9.48
CA THR A 128 8.77 6.73 9.90
C THR A 128 9.09 7.56 11.13
N PHE A 129 8.82 8.87 11.10
CA PHE A 129 9.09 9.74 12.26
C PHE A 129 8.18 9.43 13.45
N THR A 130 6.92 9.01 13.22
CA THR A 130 6.05 8.52 14.30
C THR A 130 6.63 7.29 14.98
N MET A 131 7.17 6.33 14.21
CA MET A 131 7.81 5.14 14.75
C MET A 131 9.09 5.51 15.52
N ILE A 132 9.95 6.34 14.95
CA ILE A 132 11.19 6.79 15.60
C ILE A 132 10.88 7.49 16.93
N ASP A 133 9.96 8.45 16.94
CA ASP A 133 9.56 9.16 18.16
C ASP A 133 9.07 8.20 19.24
N ARG A 134 8.21 7.24 18.87
CA ARG A 134 7.72 6.23 19.82
C ARG A 134 8.82 5.31 20.35
N MET A 135 9.72 4.88 19.49
CA MET A 135 10.85 4.02 19.87
C MET A 135 11.81 4.73 20.83
N LEU A 136 11.96 6.04 20.69
CA LEU A 136 12.76 6.88 21.57
C LEU A 136 12.00 7.35 22.83
N GLY A 137 10.76 6.90 23.03
CA GLY A 137 9.95 7.19 24.23
C GLY A 137 9.05 8.40 24.11
N GLY A 138 8.89 8.98 22.92
CA GLY A 138 7.98 10.08 22.64
C GLY A 138 6.50 9.65 22.57
N ARG A 139 5.66 10.59 22.18
CA ARG A 139 4.18 10.38 22.11
C ARG A 139 3.71 9.82 20.76
N GLY A 140 4.58 9.74 19.75
CA GLY A 140 4.23 9.37 18.38
C GLY A 140 3.54 10.50 17.63
N THR A 141 3.95 11.73 17.89
CA THR A 141 3.44 12.90 17.18
C THR A 141 4.41 13.25 16.06
N TYR A 142 3.91 13.16 14.82
CA TYR A 142 4.68 13.56 13.65
C TYR A 142 4.70 15.09 13.50
N GLN A 143 5.89 15.61 13.23
CA GLN A 143 6.07 16.97 12.73
C GLN A 143 6.67 16.85 11.33
N ASP A 144 6.04 17.50 10.38
CA ASP A 144 6.52 17.49 8.99
C ASP A 144 7.91 18.14 8.94
N THR A 145 8.92 17.34 8.63
CA THR A 145 10.31 17.77 8.52
C THR A 145 10.84 17.32 7.17
N ASP A 146 11.11 18.30 6.32
CA ASP A 146 11.77 18.07 5.03
C ASP A 146 13.29 18.06 5.24
N ARG A 147 13.80 16.93 5.71
CA ARG A 147 15.23 16.71 5.96
C ARG A 147 15.60 15.25 5.78
N ASP A 148 16.87 15.01 5.52
CA ASP A 148 17.42 13.66 5.50
C ASP A 148 17.41 13.01 6.90
N PHE A 149 17.47 11.69 6.94
CA PHE A 149 17.53 10.90 8.16
C PHE A 149 18.95 10.84 8.71
N THR A 150 19.07 10.93 10.02
CA THR A 150 20.35 10.73 10.70
C THR A 150 20.70 9.23 10.77
N GLU A 151 21.98 8.91 10.94
CA GLU A 151 22.43 7.51 11.09
C GLU A 151 21.75 6.79 12.27
N ILE A 152 21.44 7.50 13.35
CA ILE A 152 20.71 6.92 14.49
C ILE A 152 19.29 6.55 14.08
N GLU A 153 18.59 7.43 13.38
CA GLU A 153 17.24 7.20 12.89
C GLU A 153 17.20 6.01 11.90
N ILE A 154 18.17 5.95 10.98
CA ILE A 154 18.30 4.84 10.03
C ILE A 154 18.52 3.52 10.78
N ASN A 155 19.39 3.50 11.80
CA ASN A 155 19.65 2.29 12.57
C ASN A 155 18.44 1.84 13.40
N VAL A 156 17.64 2.77 13.94
CA VAL A 156 16.37 2.45 14.59
C VAL A 156 15.39 1.83 13.60
N MET A 157 15.29 2.42 12.40
CA MET A 157 14.38 1.94 11.37
C MET A 157 14.82 0.61 10.75
N ARG A 158 16.13 0.32 10.71
CA ARG A 158 16.66 -0.94 10.17
C ARG A 158 16.00 -2.15 10.81
N GLY A 159 15.97 -2.23 12.13
CA GLY A 159 15.34 -3.35 12.83
C GLY A 159 13.84 -3.47 12.59
N ILE A 160 13.15 -2.35 12.33
CA ILE A 160 11.73 -2.34 11.99
C ILE A 160 11.52 -2.85 10.57
N VAL A 161 12.30 -2.36 9.61
CA VAL A 161 12.24 -2.76 8.19
C VAL A 161 12.62 -4.24 8.04
N GLU A 162 13.67 -4.72 8.72
CA GLU A 162 14.03 -6.15 8.76
C GLU A 162 12.85 -7.01 9.26
N ARG A 163 12.13 -6.51 10.26
CA ARG A 163 10.97 -7.25 10.77
C ARG A 163 9.80 -7.22 9.79
N PHE A 164 9.54 -6.10 9.12
CA PHE A 164 8.55 -6.01 8.04
C PHE A 164 8.87 -7.01 6.94
N THR A 165 10.13 -7.05 6.50
CA THR A 165 10.63 -8.00 5.51
C THR A 165 10.41 -9.45 5.98
N SER A 166 10.75 -9.78 7.22
CA SER A 166 10.58 -11.14 7.76
C SER A 166 9.10 -11.58 7.86
N ILE A 167 8.17 -10.66 8.13
CA ILE A 167 6.74 -10.94 8.17
C ILE A 167 6.21 -11.29 6.77
N MET A 168 6.87 -10.81 5.71
CA MET A 168 6.49 -11.08 4.34
C MET A 168 6.52 -12.57 4.01
N SER A 169 7.55 -13.30 4.45
CA SER A 169 7.65 -14.76 4.28
C SER A 169 6.39 -15.48 4.78
N GLN A 170 5.85 -15.07 5.94
CA GLN A 170 4.63 -15.68 6.50
C GLN A 170 3.38 -15.39 5.67
N ALA A 171 3.35 -14.26 4.99
CA ALA A 171 2.20 -13.88 4.17
C ALA A 171 2.20 -14.62 2.82
N TRP A 172 3.37 -14.97 2.31
CA TRP A 172 3.56 -15.70 1.06
C TRP A 172 3.52 -17.22 1.24
N ASP A 173 3.54 -17.70 2.51
CA ASP A 173 3.48 -19.13 2.81
C ASP A 173 2.28 -19.79 2.14
N GLY A 174 2.52 -20.89 1.43
CA GLY A 174 1.52 -21.61 0.65
C GLY A 174 1.26 -21.09 -0.78
N TYR A 175 1.93 -20.03 -1.21
CA TYR A 175 1.92 -19.53 -2.59
C TYR A 175 3.29 -19.71 -3.26
N VAL A 176 4.32 -19.18 -2.65
CA VAL A 176 5.71 -19.25 -3.11
C VAL A 176 6.62 -19.39 -1.89
N ASP A 177 7.60 -20.29 -1.96
CA ASP A 177 8.64 -20.37 -0.95
C ASP A 177 9.59 -19.18 -1.09
N THR A 178 9.57 -18.29 -0.11
CA THR A 178 10.38 -17.08 -0.10
C THR A 178 11.19 -16.99 1.19
N ASN A 179 12.40 -16.43 1.08
CA ASN A 179 13.24 -16.13 2.23
C ASN A 179 13.70 -14.66 2.17
N PRO A 180 12.77 -13.72 2.33
CA PRO A 180 13.06 -12.32 2.09
C PRO A 180 14.07 -11.78 3.10
N LYS A 181 15.06 -11.04 2.60
CA LYS A 181 16.14 -10.44 3.38
C LYS A 181 16.27 -8.96 3.03
N LEU A 182 16.45 -8.14 4.06
CA LEU A 182 16.82 -6.74 3.86
C LEU A 182 18.30 -6.66 3.46
N GLU A 183 18.58 -6.14 2.29
CA GLU A 183 19.96 -5.92 1.81
C GLU A 183 20.51 -4.58 2.29
N SER A 184 19.78 -3.50 1.99
CA SER A 184 20.18 -2.15 2.38
C SER A 184 18.99 -1.28 2.74
N ILE A 185 19.28 -0.15 3.39
CA ILE A 185 18.34 0.95 3.56
C ILE A 185 18.89 2.16 2.84
N GLU A 186 18.07 2.72 1.97
CA GLU A 186 18.34 3.95 1.25
C GLU A 186 17.39 5.05 1.73
N THR A 187 17.87 6.28 1.76
CA THR A 187 17.09 7.44 2.21
C THR A 187 16.83 8.46 1.12
N ASN A 188 17.52 8.34 -0.01
CA ASN A 188 17.40 9.24 -1.14
C ASN A 188 16.78 8.51 -2.34
N SER A 189 15.54 8.87 -2.69
CA SER A 189 14.80 8.23 -3.77
C SER A 189 15.42 8.41 -5.16
N ARG A 190 16.25 9.44 -5.34
CA ARG A 190 16.89 9.74 -6.63
C ARG A 190 18.12 8.91 -6.93
N VAL A 191 18.68 8.23 -5.92
CA VAL A 191 19.90 7.43 -6.04
C VAL A 191 19.56 5.97 -6.33
N ILE A 192 18.37 5.52 -6.01
CA ILE A 192 17.98 4.13 -6.17
C ILE A 192 17.77 3.82 -7.66
N SER A 193 18.52 2.83 -8.13
CA SER A 193 18.35 2.19 -9.43
C SER A 193 18.12 0.69 -9.20
N ALA A 194 16.93 0.36 -8.68
CA ALA A 194 16.57 -1.03 -8.39
C ALA A 194 15.96 -1.75 -9.61
N ALA A 195 15.67 -1.02 -10.68
CA ALA A 195 15.11 -1.55 -11.91
C ALA A 195 15.36 -0.58 -13.08
N ASP A 196 15.18 -1.04 -14.29
CA ASP A 196 15.21 -0.19 -15.47
C ASP A 196 14.02 0.80 -15.45
N ALA A 197 14.26 2.04 -15.91
CA ALA A 197 13.24 3.11 -15.88
C ALA A 197 11.91 2.70 -16.55
N ASP A 198 11.99 1.93 -17.63
CA ASP A 198 10.82 1.46 -18.39
C ASP A 198 10.29 0.10 -17.92
N GLU A 199 10.88 -0.47 -16.87
CA GLU A 199 10.43 -1.74 -16.33
C GLU A 199 9.03 -1.61 -15.73
N THR A 200 8.19 -2.63 -15.96
CA THR A 200 6.87 -2.68 -15.37
C THR A 200 6.96 -3.28 -13.98
N MET A 201 6.54 -2.50 -12.99
CA MET A 201 6.53 -2.86 -11.59
C MET A 201 5.10 -3.03 -11.10
N ILE A 202 4.93 -3.86 -10.09
CA ILE A 202 3.72 -3.89 -9.25
C ILE A 202 3.96 -3.03 -8.03
N ILE A 203 3.07 -2.06 -7.83
CA ILE A 203 3.05 -1.20 -6.66
C ILE A 203 1.87 -1.60 -5.78
N VAL A 204 2.18 -2.05 -4.59
CA VAL A 204 1.18 -2.37 -3.56
C VAL A 204 1.21 -1.29 -2.51
N ALA A 205 0.14 -0.50 -2.41
CA ALA A 205 0.00 0.52 -1.38
C ALA A 205 -0.87 0.01 -0.23
N MET A 206 -0.38 0.18 1.00
CA MET A 206 -1.08 -0.16 2.23
C MET A 206 -1.25 1.09 3.08
N GLU A 207 -2.49 1.38 3.48
CA GLU A 207 -2.79 2.44 4.44
C GLU A 207 -2.50 1.94 5.86
N VAL A 208 -1.69 2.71 6.58
CA VAL A 208 -1.37 2.49 8.00
C VAL A 208 -1.98 3.60 8.82
N THR A 209 -2.96 3.26 9.65
CA THR A 209 -3.58 4.21 10.59
C THR A 209 -2.96 3.98 11.97
N VAL A 210 -2.35 5.03 12.53
CA VAL A 210 -1.84 5.05 13.91
C VAL A 210 -2.66 6.07 14.68
N ASN A 211 -3.49 5.61 15.62
CA ASN A 211 -4.57 6.42 16.22
C ASN A 211 -5.43 7.05 15.10
N ASP A 212 -5.34 8.39 14.94
CA ASP A 212 -6.10 9.16 13.94
C ASP A 212 -5.26 9.57 12.73
N SER A 213 -3.96 9.27 12.72
CA SER A 213 -3.04 9.64 11.63
C SER A 213 -2.97 8.54 10.58
N LYS A 214 -3.15 8.92 9.32
CA LYS A 214 -3.04 8.03 8.16
C LYS A 214 -1.69 8.20 7.48
N SER A 215 -1.08 7.09 7.15
CA SER A 215 0.23 7.00 6.51
C SER A 215 0.21 5.87 5.48
N ILE A 216 1.24 5.77 4.66
CA ILE A 216 1.34 4.75 3.62
C ILE A 216 2.64 3.98 3.78
N VAL A 217 2.54 2.68 3.54
CA VAL A 217 3.65 1.77 3.27
C VAL A 217 3.44 1.22 1.86
N SER A 218 4.46 1.34 1.01
CA SER A 218 4.40 0.85 -0.36
C SER A 218 5.40 -0.27 -0.60
N PHE A 219 4.96 -1.29 -1.31
CA PHE A 219 5.82 -2.31 -1.89
C PHE A 219 5.90 -2.09 -3.39
N CYS A 220 7.13 -2.06 -3.92
CA CYS A 220 7.38 -2.03 -5.35
C CYS A 220 8.23 -3.25 -5.71
N MET A 221 7.76 -4.09 -6.63
CA MET A 221 8.44 -5.29 -7.06
C MET A 221 8.32 -5.48 -8.57
N SER A 222 9.31 -6.13 -9.17
CA SER A 222 9.29 -6.40 -10.60
C SER A 222 8.13 -7.31 -10.99
N ALA A 223 7.52 -7.01 -12.13
CA ALA A 223 6.51 -7.86 -12.72
C ALA A 223 7.05 -9.21 -13.23
N ILE A 224 8.37 -9.35 -13.35
CA ILE A 224 9.03 -10.59 -13.80
C ILE A 224 9.16 -11.57 -12.64
N THR A 225 9.21 -11.07 -11.41
CA THR A 225 9.39 -11.84 -10.17
C THR A 225 8.12 -12.61 -9.76
N MET A 226 7.01 -12.47 -10.52
CA MET A 226 5.68 -12.98 -10.21
C MET A 226 5.11 -13.85 -11.34
#